data_1f987ecab4d5208a420877a7a8910f19
#
_entry.id   1f987ecab4d5208a420877a7a8910f19
#
_cell.length_a   1.000
_cell.length_b   1.000
_cell.length_c   1.000
_cell.angle_alpha   90.00
_cell.angle_beta   90.00
_cell.angle_gamma   90.00
#
_symmetry.space_group_name_H-M   'P 1'
#
loop_
_entity.id
_entity.type
_entity.pdbx_description
1 polymer ?
#
loop_
_entity_poly.entity_id
_entity_poly.type
_entity_poly.pdbx_seq_one_letter_code
_entity_poly.pdbx_strand_id
1 'polypeptide(L)'
;MEEIKSVISEIIDVNPDYSHKHEPISADLKESQDAVIEDLKRSYARNEVILYCGAGTSFNNGVPTWKELLYNIFVDIYVTGPVPNINIDTFYETIDKNCGISLPILARYLKNELKDQFEATVAKQLYKNIEYEGNDLISAIIDLCKIQYKSVGGVKSIITTNFDDIFEKNFQKEKYEAVPVYDNNQQTGNKFPIYHVHGYLPKDSNPPQCELVFSEDAYHNQFYLPYKWQNLIQLDAFNHNTCLFIGVGFTDPNLRRLLDISRNQCGSDRQHYIIRRVETINKLSSVSGFSEKDTRVFLQALNRIQEEDAKKLGLKYILVNSYSEIPQILRRIGQD
;
A
#
# COMPACT_ATOMS: atom_id res chain seq x y z
N MET A 1 24.36 -11.74 12.74
CA MET A 1 24.73 -10.40 13.24
C MET A 1 26.15 -9.99 12.85
N GLU A 2 27.15 -10.86 12.96
CA GLU A 2 28.51 -10.56 12.48
C GLU A 2 28.60 -10.37 10.98
N GLU A 3 27.89 -11.15 10.18
CA GLU A 3 27.82 -10.99 8.72
C GLU A 3 27.25 -9.62 8.31
N ILE A 4 26.21 -9.13 8.98
CA ILE A 4 25.64 -7.80 8.68
C ILE A 4 26.62 -6.69 9.09
N LYS A 5 27.35 -6.86 10.19
CA LYS A 5 28.41 -5.92 10.59
C LYS A 5 29.57 -5.91 9.60
N SER A 6 29.94 -7.08 9.06
CA SER A 6 30.94 -7.21 8.01
C SER A 6 30.52 -6.47 6.72
N VAL A 7 29.29 -6.69 6.27
CA VAL A 7 28.76 -6.01 5.08
C VAL A 7 28.66 -4.48 5.27
N ILE A 8 28.24 -4.03 6.47
CA ILE A 8 28.21 -2.59 6.79
C ILE A 8 29.64 -2.01 6.83
N SER A 9 30.60 -2.73 7.40
CA SER A 9 32.00 -2.33 7.43
C SER A 9 32.59 -2.23 6.02
N GLU A 10 32.33 -3.21 5.15
CA GLU A 10 32.78 -3.18 3.76
C GLU A 10 32.17 -2.00 2.97
N ILE A 11 30.89 -1.67 3.20
CA ILE A 11 30.23 -0.51 2.57
C ILE A 11 30.88 0.81 3.01
N ILE A 12 31.28 0.90 4.28
CA ILE A 12 31.95 2.10 4.84
C ILE A 12 33.38 2.22 4.34
N ASP A 13 34.13 1.09 4.28
CA ASP A 13 35.54 1.07 3.85
C ASP A 13 35.71 1.36 2.35
N VAL A 14 34.74 0.96 1.51
CA VAL A 14 34.75 1.20 0.06
C VAL A 14 34.41 2.66 -0.28
N ASN A 15 33.79 3.42 0.62
CA ASN A 15 33.40 4.79 0.33
C ASN A 15 33.53 5.73 1.57
N PRO A 16 34.76 6.13 1.94
CA PRO A 16 35.01 6.98 3.11
C PRO A 16 34.30 8.37 3.05
N ASP A 17 33.92 8.84 1.85
CA ASP A 17 33.09 10.06 1.67
C ASP A 17 31.65 9.88 2.19
N TYR A 18 31.25 8.67 2.53
CA TYR A 18 29.93 8.33 3.02
C TYR A 18 29.63 8.86 4.42
N SER A 19 30.65 8.99 5.26
CA SER A 19 30.49 9.36 6.65
C SER A 19 30.27 10.86 6.88
N HIS A 20 30.49 11.71 5.86
CA HIS A 20 30.53 13.16 6.03
C HIS A 20 29.47 13.97 5.27
N LYS A 21 28.67 13.34 4.36
CA LYS A 21 27.78 14.11 3.47
C LYS A 21 26.29 14.11 3.82
N HIS A 22 25.84 13.35 4.79
CA HIS A 22 24.40 13.27 5.07
C HIS A 22 24.10 13.43 6.55
N GLU A 23 23.94 14.70 6.98
CA GLU A 23 23.15 15.00 8.17
C GLU A 23 21.68 14.61 7.96
N PRO A 24 20.93 14.29 9.02
CA PRO A 24 19.59 13.79 8.86
C PRO A 24 18.70 14.85 8.22
N ILE A 25 18.14 14.47 7.12
CA ILE A 25 16.88 14.75 6.43
C ILE A 25 15.97 15.91 6.96
N SER A 26 16.41 16.90 7.68
CA SER A 26 15.48 17.85 8.30
C SER A 26 15.29 19.19 7.57
N ALA A 27 16.26 19.67 6.80
CA ALA A 27 16.14 20.95 6.08
C ALA A 27 15.90 20.76 4.58
N ASP A 28 16.66 19.90 3.90
CA ASP A 28 16.52 19.62 2.46
C ASP A 28 15.22 18.90 2.13
N LEU A 29 14.61 18.20 3.09
CA LEU A 29 13.34 17.49 2.92
C LEU A 29 12.16 18.41 2.66
N LYS A 30 12.07 19.55 3.35
CA LYS A 30 10.93 20.46 3.15
C LYS A 30 10.93 21.04 1.74
N GLU A 31 12.07 21.49 1.27
CA GLU A 31 12.21 22.10 -0.05
C GLU A 31 12.00 21.07 -1.17
N SER A 32 12.54 19.86 -1.01
CA SER A 32 12.28 18.72 -1.90
C SER A 32 10.81 18.31 -1.89
N GLN A 33 10.17 18.30 -0.72
CA GLN A 33 8.77 17.92 -0.57
C GLN A 33 7.81 18.93 -1.18
N ASP A 34 8.09 20.23 -1.03
CA ASP A 34 7.27 21.29 -1.65
C ASP A 34 7.35 21.21 -3.18
N ALA A 35 8.51 20.96 -3.76
CA ALA A 35 8.67 20.74 -5.19
C ALA A 35 7.88 19.52 -5.70
N VAL A 36 7.87 18.42 -4.93
CA VAL A 36 7.09 17.20 -5.26
C VAL A 36 5.59 17.48 -5.19
N ILE A 37 5.12 18.23 -4.19
CA ILE A 37 3.70 18.59 -4.07
C ILE A 37 3.28 19.48 -5.23
N GLU A 38 4.13 20.43 -5.65
CA GLU A 38 3.85 21.28 -6.82
C GLU A 38 3.81 20.49 -8.14
N ASP A 39 4.63 19.44 -8.30
CA ASP A 39 4.52 18.50 -9.43
C ASP A 39 3.18 17.75 -9.44
N LEU A 40 2.74 17.28 -8.26
CA LEU A 40 1.44 16.64 -8.10
C LEU A 40 0.27 17.60 -8.38
N LYS A 41 0.34 18.85 -7.91
CA LYS A 41 -0.65 19.89 -8.23
C LYS A 41 -0.77 20.10 -9.74
N ARG A 42 0.35 20.16 -10.45
CA ARG A 42 0.32 20.27 -11.92
C ARG A 42 -0.37 19.08 -12.59
N SER A 43 -0.09 17.86 -12.12
CA SER A 43 -0.76 16.65 -12.63
C SER A 43 -2.23 16.61 -12.26
N TYR A 44 -2.56 17.08 -11.05
CA TYR A 44 -3.93 17.21 -10.56
C TYR A 44 -4.73 18.21 -11.41
N ALA A 45 -4.17 19.39 -11.68
CA ALA A 45 -4.77 20.42 -12.54
C ALA A 45 -5.05 19.93 -13.97
N ARG A 46 -4.25 18.97 -14.48
CA ARG A 46 -4.46 18.35 -15.79
C ARG A 46 -5.40 17.14 -15.77
N ASN A 47 -6.00 16.81 -14.62
CA ASN A 47 -6.83 15.62 -14.44
C ASN A 47 -6.08 14.33 -14.81
N GLU A 48 -4.82 14.20 -14.38
CA GLU A 48 -3.95 13.06 -14.67
C GLU A 48 -3.62 12.23 -13.42
N VAL A 49 -4.23 12.53 -12.26
CA VAL A 49 -3.93 11.83 -11.01
C VAL A 49 -4.84 10.62 -10.82
N ILE A 50 -4.25 9.51 -10.45
CA ILE A 50 -4.90 8.31 -9.92
C ILE A 50 -4.39 8.08 -8.50
N LEU A 51 -5.30 7.84 -7.55
CA LEU A 51 -4.91 7.43 -6.20
C LEU A 51 -4.80 5.90 -6.17
N TYR A 52 -3.62 5.40 -5.77
CA TYR A 52 -3.40 3.99 -5.56
C TYR A 52 -3.35 3.72 -4.06
N CYS A 53 -4.41 3.08 -3.53
CA CYS A 53 -4.67 2.93 -2.11
C CYS A 53 -4.44 1.49 -1.65
N GLY A 54 -3.73 1.31 -0.53
CA GLY A 54 -3.53 0.02 0.12
C GLY A 54 -4.12 -0.04 1.52
N ALA A 55 -3.88 -1.14 2.23
CA ALA A 55 -4.44 -1.43 3.55
C ALA A 55 -4.20 -0.34 4.61
N GLY A 56 -3.11 0.42 4.47
CA GLY A 56 -2.84 1.54 5.37
C GLY A 56 -3.89 2.66 5.33
N THR A 57 -4.70 2.78 4.28
CA THR A 57 -5.78 3.77 4.21
C THR A 57 -6.97 3.41 5.11
N SER A 58 -7.25 2.11 5.26
CA SER A 58 -8.37 1.58 6.04
C SER A 58 -8.00 1.20 7.49
N PHE A 59 -6.71 1.30 7.84
CA PHE A 59 -6.21 0.86 9.15
C PHE A 59 -6.91 1.55 10.32
N ASN A 60 -7.08 2.86 10.25
CA ASN A 60 -7.76 3.63 11.30
C ASN A 60 -9.28 3.39 11.36
N ASN A 61 -9.84 2.65 10.42
CA ASN A 61 -11.23 2.21 10.44
C ASN A 61 -11.41 0.84 11.11
N GLY A 62 -10.36 0.28 11.71
CA GLY A 62 -10.40 -1.02 12.36
C GLY A 62 -10.31 -2.22 11.40
N VAL A 63 -9.97 -1.98 10.12
CA VAL A 63 -9.67 -3.05 9.17
C VAL A 63 -8.32 -3.66 9.55
N PRO A 64 -8.26 -4.98 9.73
CA PRO A 64 -7.02 -5.64 10.07
C PRO A 64 -6.00 -5.55 8.91
N THR A 65 -4.73 -5.48 9.24
CA THR A 65 -3.66 -5.70 8.26
C THR A 65 -3.73 -7.13 7.72
N TRP A 66 -3.09 -7.39 6.59
CA TRP A 66 -3.07 -8.74 6.02
C TRP A 66 -2.54 -9.81 6.98
N LYS A 67 -1.50 -9.47 7.76
CA LYS A 67 -1.01 -10.35 8.83
C LYS A 67 -2.09 -10.62 9.88
N GLU A 68 -2.69 -9.58 10.41
CA GLU A 68 -3.75 -9.70 11.41
C GLU A 68 -4.95 -10.50 10.88
N LEU A 69 -5.34 -10.27 9.64
CA LEU A 69 -6.44 -11.00 9.00
C LEU A 69 -6.16 -12.49 8.92
N LEU A 70 -4.98 -12.90 8.45
CA LEU A 70 -4.55 -14.29 8.40
C LEU A 70 -4.49 -14.93 9.80
N TYR A 71 -3.93 -14.22 10.78
CA TYR A 71 -3.89 -14.67 12.17
C TYR A 71 -5.30 -14.88 12.73
N ASN A 72 -6.20 -13.94 12.51
CA ASN A 72 -7.58 -14.02 12.98
C ASN A 72 -8.34 -15.21 12.34
N ILE A 73 -8.12 -15.45 11.04
CA ILE A 73 -8.68 -16.60 10.34
C ILE A 73 -8.10 -17.91 10.92
N PHE A 74 -6.79 -17.99 11.13
CA PHE A 74 -6.15 -19.16 11.72
C PHE A 74 -6.71 -19.47 13.10
N VAL A 75 -6.85 -18.45 13.95
CA VAL A 75 -7.44 -18.59 15.29
C VAL A 75 -8.91 -19.03 15.22
N ASP A 76 -9.71 -18.46 14.32
CA ASP A 76 -11.13 -18.80 14.14
C ASP A 76 -11.32 -20.28 13.76
N ILE A 77 -10.37 -20.87 13.03
CA ILE A 77 -10.44 -22.29 12.59
C ILE A 77 -9.90 -23.26 13.65
N TYR A 78 -8.74 -22.96 14.24
CA TYR A 78 -7.97 -23.98 14.96
C TYR A 78 -7.96 -23.80 16.47
N VAL A 79 -8.33 -22.64 17.00
CA VAL A 79 -8.30 -22.41 18.44
C VAL A 79 -9.67 -22.65 19.05
N THR A 80 -9.81 -23.79 19.73
CA THR A 80 -11.01 -24.13 20.53
C THR A 80 -10.74 -23.72 21.99
N GLY A 81 -11.25 -22.56 22.42
CA GLY A 81 -11.06 -22.06 23.78
C GLY A 81 -10.53 -20.63 23.84
N PRO A 82 -9.97 -20.19 24.98
CA PRO A 82 -9.42 -18.85 25.10
C PRO A 82 -8.25 -18.67 24.11
N VAL A 83 -8.31 -17.58 23.33
CA VAL A 83 -7.27 -17.25 22.36
C VAL A 83 -5.94 -17.03 23.10
N PRO A 84 -4.88 -17.73 22.71
CA PRO A 84 -3.56 -17.51 23.30
C PRO A 84 -3.14 -16.05 23.14
N ASN A 85 -2.60 -15.45 24.20
CA ASN A 85 -2.03 -14.12 24.13
C ASN A 85 -0.65 -14.18 23.46
N ILE A 86 -0.65 -14.49 22.16
CA ILE A 86 0.56 -14.57 21.32
C ILE A 86 0.67 -13.27 20.53
N ASN A 87 1.84 -12.65 20.58
CA ASN A 87 2.13 -11.52 19.70
C ASN A 87 2.12 -11.99 18.24
N ILE A 88 1.43 -11.26 17.39
CA ILE A 88 1.26 -11.58 15.95
C ILE A 88 2.62 -11.68 15.24
N ASP A 89 3.55 -10.80 15.52
CA ASP A 89 4.88 -10.84 14.91
C ASP A 89 5.65 -12.10 15.36
N THR A 90 5.56 -12.49 16.63
CA THR A 90 6.14 -13.73 17.13
C THR A 90 5.51 -14.96 16.48
N PHE A 91 4.19 -14.96 16.28
CA PHE A 91 3.50 -16.03 15.54
C PHE A 91 4.07 -16.19 14.13
N TYR A 92 4.21 -15.09 13.39
CA TYR A 92 4.73 -15.15 12.02
C TYR A 92 6.21 -15.46 11.94
N GLU A 93 7.03 -14.94 12.85
CA GLU A 93 8.43 -15.33 12.93
C GLU A 93 8.59 -16.83 13.16
N THR A 94 7.74 -17.41 13.99
CA THR A 94 7.75 -18.85 14.27
C THR A 94 7.37 -19.65 13.02
N ILE A 95 6.31 -19.27 12.34
CA ILE A 95 5.84 -19.96 11.12
C ILE A 95 6.85 -19.83 9.99
N ASP A 96 7.36 -18.64 9.73
CA ASP A 96 8.29 -18.38 8.62
C ASP A 96 9.66 -19.03 8.88
N LYS A 97 10.28 -18.72 10.03
CA LYS A 97 11.65 -19.19 10.34
C LYS A 97 11.73 -20.65 10.73
N ASN A 98 10.76 -21.17 11.49
CA ASN A 98 10.82 -22.53 12.03
C ASN A 98 10.05 -23.55 11.19
N CYS A 99 9.00 -23.14 10.49
CA CYS A 99 8.20 -24.03 9.66
C CYS A 99 8.40 -23.82 8.15
N GLY A 100 9.10 -22.76 7.73
CA GLY A 100 9.34 -22.44 6.32
C GLY A 100 8.05 -22.07 5.55
N ILE A 101 7.05 -21.53 6.25
CA ILE A 101 5.74 -21.20 5.67
C ILE A 101 5.61 -19.69 5.56
N SER A 102 5.70 -19.16 4.34
CA SER A 102 5.45 -17.74 4.08
C SER A 102 3.96 -17.39 4.20
N LEU A 103 3.66 -16.09 4.33
CA LEU A 103 2.27 -15.60 4.44
C LEU A 103 1.37 -16.04 3.27
N PRO A 104 1.79 -15.96 1.98
CA PRO A 104 0.97 -16.43 0.87
C PRO A 104 0.69 -17.95 0.92
N ILE A 105 1.67 -18.75 1.37
CA ILE A 105 1.51 -20.20 1.56
C ILE A 105 0.50 -20.48 2.68
N LEU A 106 0.62 -19.79 3.82
CA LEU A 106 -0.35 -19.92 4.91
C LEU A 106 -1.77 -19.56 4.42
N ALA A 107 -1.91 -18.47 3.69
CA ALA A 107 -3.19 -18.06 3.10
C ALA A 107 -3.79 -19.16 2.21
N ARG A 108 -2.97 -19.84 1.42
CA ARG A 108 -3.39 -20.97 0.58
C ARG A 108 -3.85 -22.16 1.42
N TYR A 109 -3.16 -22.49 2.53
CA TYR A 109 -3.59 -23.55 3.42
C TYR A 109 -4.94 -23.25 4.06
N LEU A 110 -5.15 -22.04 4.58
CA LEU A 110 -6.41 -21.61 5.15
C LEU A 110 -7.56 -21.62 4.12
N LYS A 111 -7.29 -21.19 2.89
CA LYS A 111 -8.26 -21.23 1.78
C LYS A 111 -8.67 -22.68 1.46
N ASN A 112 -7.71 -23.60 1.38
CA ASN A 112 -7.98 -25.01 1.10
C ASN A 112 -8.79 -25.69 2.22
N GLU A 113 -8.53 -25.30 3.48
CA GLU A 113 -9.29 -25.81 4.63
C GLU A 113 -10.74 -25.29 4.65
N LEU A 114 -10.94 -24.00 4.39
CA LEU A 114 -12.24 -23.36 4.44
C LEU A 114 -13.11 -23.63 3.22
N LYS A 115 -12.52 -23.95 2.06
CA LYS A 115 -13.24 -24.22 0.81
C LYS A 115 -14.28 -23.14 0.49
N ASP A 116 -15.55 -23.52 0.33
CA ASP A 116 -16.66 -22.61 0.01
C ASP A 116 -16.96 -21.57 1.12
N GLN A 117 -16.43 -21.78 2.33
CA GLN A 117 -16.58 -20.84 3.45
C GLN A 117 -15.48 -19.77 3.51
N PHE A 118 -14.50 -19.83 2.61
CA PHE A 118 -13.33 -18.97 2.66
C PHE A 118 -13.69 -17.48 2.61
N GLU A 119 -14.43 -17.07 1.60
CA GLU A 119 -14.79 -15.65 1.39
C GLU A 119 -15.67 -15.13 2.54
N ALA A 120 -16.62 -15.92 3.02
CA ALA A 120 -17.46 -15.56 4.16
C ALA A 120 -16.64 -15.41 5.45
N THR A 121 -15.64 -16.28 5.65
CA THR A 121 -14.75 -16.19 6.82
C THR A 121 -13.83 -14.98 6.72
N VAL A 122 -13.27 -14.70 5.55
CA VAL A 122 -12.48 -13.50 5.29
C VAL A 122 -13.31 -12.25 5.58
N ALA A 123 -14.53 -12.16 5.03
CA ALA A 123 -15.42 -11.02 5.26
C ALA A 123 -15.76 -10.86 6.76
N LYS A 124 -16.09 -11.94 7.46
CA LYS A 124 -16.36 -11.93 8.91
C LYS A 124 -15.20 -11.32 9.70
N GLN A 125 -13.96 -11.72 9.40
CA GLN A 125 -12.78 -11.22 10.11
C GLN A 125 -12.39 -9.81 9.67
N LEU A 126 -12.59 -9.46 8.40
CA LEU A 126 -12.32 -8.14 7.83
C LEU A 126 -13.16 -7.06 8.52
N TYR A 127 -14.44 -7.34 8.76
CA TYR A 127 -15.42 -6.39 9.28
C TYR A 127 -15.69 -6.49 10.79
N LYS A 128 -14.92 -7.30 11.51
CA LYS A 128 -15.17 -7.58 12.94
C LYS A 128 -15.19 -6.33 13.82
N ASN A 129 -14.29 -5.38 13.55
CA ASN A 129 -14.09 -4.18 14.37
C ASN A 129 -14.20 -2.89 13.55
N ILE A 130 -14.94 -2.93 12.44
CA ILE A 130 -14.94 -1.80 11.51
C ILE A 130 -15.74 -0.61 12.01
N GLU A 131 -15.17 0.58 11.85
CA GLU A 131 -15.80 1.87 12.02
C GLU A 131 -15.67 2.66 10.71
N TYR A 132 -16.80 3.02 10.09
CA TYR A 132 -16.79 3.73 8.80
C TYR A 132 -16.47 5.22 8.94
N GLU A 133 -16.59 5.79 10.14
CA GLU A 133 -16.43 7.21 10.43
C GLU A 133 -15.12 7.51 11.16
N GLY A 134 -14.79 8.79 11.25
CA GLY A 134 -13.67 9.26 12.10
C GLY A 134 -12.27 9.14 11.51
N ASN A 135 -12.12 8.64 10.28
CA ASN A 135 -10.82 8.56 9.62
C ASN A 135 -10.58 9.80 8.74
N ASP A 136 -9.76 10.73 9.23
CA ASP A 136 -9.41 11.97 8.52
C ASP A 136 -8.67 11.71 7.19
N LEU A 137 -7.95 10.60 7.07
CA LEU A 137 -7.29 10.22 5.83
C LEU A 137 -8.32 9.86 4.74
N ILE A 138 -9.34 9.06 5.09
CA ILE A 138 -10.42 8.73 4.14
C ILE A 138 -11.17 9.99 3.74
N SER A 139 -11.50 10.87 4.70
CA SER A 139 -12.16 12.15 4.41
C SER A 139 -11.33 13.00 3.44
N ALA A 140 -10.03 13.13 3.66
CA ALA A 140 -9.15 13.91 2.77
C ALA A 140 -9.03 13.29 1.36
N ILE A 141 -9.02 11.96 1.24
CA ILE A 141 -9.05 11.24 -0.06
C ILE A 141 -10.35 11.55 -0.80
N ILE A 142 -11.49 11.43 -0.12
CA ILE A 142 -12.81 11.70 -0.70
C ILE A 142 -12.91 13.17 -1.14
N ASP A 143 -12.48 14.10 -0.29
CA ASP A 143 -12.50 15.52 -0.62
C ASP A 143 -11.65 15.82 -1.88
N LEU A 144 -10.46 15.24 -1.98
CA LEU A 144 -9.59 15.40 -3.15
C LEU A 144 -10.26 14.86 -4.43
N CYS A 145 -11.01 13.75 -4.34
CA CYS A 145 -11.74 13.19 -5.47
C CYS A 145 -12.97 14.00 -5.89
N LYS A 146 -13.64 14.70 -4.95
CA LYS A 146 -14.88 15.47 -5.19
C LYS A 146 -14.68 16.82 -5.87
N ILE A 147 -13.46 17.38 -5.81
CA ILE A 147 -13.18 18.72 -6.35
C ILE A 147 -13.40 18.77 -7.88
N GLN A 148 -13.37 17.65 -8.55
CA GLN A 148 -13.57 17.50 -10.01
C GLN A 148 -14.84 18.16 -10.56
N TYR A 149 -15.84 18.48 -9.73
CA TYR A 149 -17.13 19.02 -10.19
C TYR A 149 -17.14 20.54 -10.42
N LYS A 150 -16.10 21.27 -10.02
CA LYS A 150 -16.08 22.74 -10.07
C LYS A 150 -14.90 23.37 -10.81
N SER A 151 -13.87 22.60 -11.17
CA SER A 151 -12.64 23.13 -11.77
C SER A 151 -12.06 22.19 -12.83
N VAL A 152 -11.22 22.75 -13.68
CA VAL A 152 -10.38 21.98 -14.61
C VAL A 152 -9.34 21.27 -13.76
N GLY A 153 -9.46 19.95 -13.59
CA GLY A 153 -8.53 19.13 -12.83
C GLY A 153 -9.22 18.13 -11.88
N GLY A 154 -8.48 17.20 -11.34
CA GLY A 154 -9.00 16.24 -10.38
C GLY A 154 -8.31 14.87 -10.37
N VAL A 155 -8.91 13.95 -9.60
CA VAL A 155 -8.55 12.53 -9.55
C VAL A 155 -9.44 11.75 -10.50
N LYS A 156 -8.85 10.95 -11.38
CA LYS A 156 -9.61 10.14 -12.36
C LYS A 156 -10.30 8.94 -11.72
N SER A 157 -9.60 8.27 -10.81
CA SER A 157 -10.07 7.04 -10.19
C SER A 157 -9.27 6.72 -8.93
N ILE A 158 -9.81 5.80 -8.14
CA ILE A 158 -9.03 5.08 -7.13
C ILE A 158 -8.75 3.68 -7.68
N ILE A 159 -7.50 3.21 -7.54
CA ILE A 159 -7.12 1.81 -7.63
C ILE A 159 -6.81 1.35 -6.22
N THR A 160 -7.37 0.23 -5.79
CA THR A 160 -7.11 -0.28 -4.45
C THR A 160 -6.84 -1.78 -4.44
N THR A 161 -5.93 -2.19 -3.55
CA THR A 161 -5.69 -3.59 -3.22
C THR A 161 -6.54 -4.05 -2.03
N ASN A 162 -7.32 -3.15 -1.43
CA ASN A 162 -8.19 -3.47 -0.31
C ASN A 162 -9.44 -4.21 -0.77
N PHE A 163 -9.91 -5.12 0.08
CA PHE A 163 -11.15 -5.87 -0.15
C PHE A 163 -12.38 -5.13 0.40
N ASP A 164 -12.17 -4.20 1.35
CA ASP A 164 -13.23 -3.52 2.09
C ASP A 164 -14.00 -2.49 1.25
N ASP A 165 -15.18 -2.10 1.73
CA ASP A 165 -16.12 -1.15 1.13
C ASP A 165 -16.07 0.26 1.76
N ILE A 166 -14.96 0.61 2.43
CA ILE A 166 -14.84 1.89 3.15
C ILE A 166 -14.97 3.08 2.21
N PHE A 167 -14.33 3.04 1.06
CA PHE A 167 -14.42 4.13 0.09
C PHE A 167 -15.86 4.31 -0.38
N GLU A 168 -16.54 3.25 -0.79
CA GLU A 168 -17.89 3.26 -1.31
C GLU A 168 -18.88 3.83 -0.28
N LYS A 169 -18.80 3.37 0.96
CA LYS A 169 -19.66 3.84 2.05
C LYS A 169 -19.45 5.32 2.35
N ASN A 170 -18.19 5.78 2.35
CA ASN A 170 -17.89 7.20 2.60
C ASN A 170 -18.26 8.08 1.39
N PHE A 171 -18.06 7.66 0.15
CA PHE A 171 -18.56 8.35 -1.03
C PHE A 171 -20.09 8.46 -1.00
N GLN A 172 -20.79 7.37 -0.67
CA GLN A 172 -22.24 7.34 -0.55
C GLN A 172 -22.75 8.33 0.51
N LYS A 173 -22.08 8.39 1.68
CA LYS A 173 -22.41 9.34 2.76
C LYS A 173 -22.31 10.78 2.28
N GLU A 174 -21.28 11.09 1.49
CA GLU A 174 -21.07 12.41 0.90
C GLU A 174 -21.94 12.68 -0.34
N LYS A 175 -22.86 11.77 -0.68
CA LYS A 175 -23.76 11.85 -1.84
C LYS A 175 -23.01 12.00 -3.15
N TYR A 176 -21.81 11.45 -3.25
CA TYR A 176 -21.02 11.39 -4.48
C TYR A 176 -21.15 10.02 -5.12
N GLU A 177 -21.44 9.98 -6.42
CA GLU A 177 -21.66 8.72 -7.13
C GLU A 177 -20.33 8.04 -7.47
N ALA A 178 -19.93 7.09 -6.64
CA ALA A 178 -18.82 6.19 -6.91
C ALA A 178 -19.33 4.76 -7.17
N VAL A 179 -18.52 3.97 -7.89
CA VAL A 179 -18.86 2.58 -8.22
C VAL A 179 -17.64 1.69 -8.05
N PRO A 180 -17.76 0.57 -7.28
CA PRO A 180 -16.70 -0.42 -7.21
C PRO A 180 -16.61 -1.17 -8.55
N VAL A 181 -15.39 -1.35 -9.04
CA VAL A 181 -15.07 -2.14 -10.23
C VAL A 181 -14.19 -3.30 -9.80
N TYR A 182 -14.71 -4.51 -9.88
CA TYR A 182 -14.04 -5.75 -9.47
C TYR A 182 -14.14 -6.86 -10.54
N ASP A 183 -14.74 -6.54 -11.69
CA ASP A 183 -14.90 -7.41 -12.85
C ASP A 183 -14.75 -6.59 -14.14
N ASN A 184 -14.26 -7.24 -15.20
CA ASN A 184 -14.07 -6.65 -16.53
C ASN A 184 -15.37 -6.22 -17.21
N ASN A 185 -16.51 -6.77 -16.82
CA ASN A 185 -17.81 -6.51 -17.44
C ASN A 185 -18.56 -5.32 -16.82
N GLN A 186 -18.01 -4.72 -15.76
CA GLN A 186 -18.68 -3.62 -15.08
C GLN A 186 -18.53 -2.31 -15.83
N GLN A 187 -19.67 -1.68 -16.11
CA GLN A 187 -19.72 -0.35 -16.72
C GLN A 187 -19.76 0.71 -15.61
N THR A 188 -18.87 1.68 -15.68
CA THR A 188 -18.80 2.77 -14.72
C THR A 188 -19.82 3.89 -15.01
N GLY A 189 -20.23 4.03 -16.29
CA GLY A 189 -21.05 5.17 -16.72
C GLY A 189 -20.36 6.49 -16.39
N ASN A 190 -21.13 7.41 -15.79
CA ASN A 190 -20.61 8.70 -15.31
C ASN A 190 -20.19 8.70 -13.84
N LYS A 191 -20.14 7.52 -13.20
CA LYS A 191 -19.78 7.39 -11.79
C LYS A 191 -18.27 7.33 -11.62
N PHE A 192 -17.80 7.79 -10.47
CA PHE A 192 -16.38 7.74 -10.13
C PHE A 192 -15.92 6.30 -9.89
N PRO A 193 -14.94 5.76 -10.63
CA PRO A 193 -14.56 4.36 -10.52
C PRO A 193 -13.59 4.13 -9.35
N ILE A 194 -13.86 3.05 -8.61
CA ILE A 194 -12.96 2.50 -7.59
C ILE A 194 -12.61 1.07 -8.02
N TYR A 195 -11.39 0.87 -8.53
CA TYR A 195 -10.92 -0.40 -9.06
C TYR A 195 -10.34 -1.28 -7.95
N HIS A 196 -11.01 -2.36 -7.60
CA HIS A 196 -10.54 -3.35 -6.61
C HIS A 196 -9.72 -4.43 -7.31
N VAL A 197 -8.43 -4.16 -7.52
CA VAL A 197 -7.55 -5.05 -8.31
C VAL A 197 -7.17 -6.35 -7.62
N HIS A 198 -7.42 -6.47 -6.32
CA HIS A 198 -7.24 -7.71 -5.56
C HIS A 198 -8.57 -8.41 -5.20
N GLY A 199 -9.70 -7.87 -5.67
CA GLY A 199 -11.04 -8.36 -5.36
C GLY A 199 -11.79 -7.47 -4.36
N TYR A 200 -13.08 -7.72 -4.21
CA TYR A 200 -14.00 -6.88 -3.44
C TYR A 200 -14.94 -7.71 -2.57
N LEU A 201 -15.00 -7.42 -1.29
CA LEU A 201 -15.86 -8.05 -0.30
C LEU A 201 -16.64 -7.00 0.49
N PRO A 202 -17.80 -6.51 0.03
CA PRO A 202 -18.60 -5.57 0.76
C PRO A 202 -19.29 -6.21 1.98
N LYS A 203 -19.50 -5.41 3.05
CA LYS A 203 -20.07 -5.90 4.31
C LYS A 203 -21.51 -6.41 4.18
N ASP A 204 -22.36 -5.64 3.49
CA ASP A 204 -23.83 -5.81 3.53
C ASP A 204 -24.41 -6.50 2.30
N SER A 205 -23.59 -7.03 1.42
CA SER A 205 -24.03 -7.69 0.18
C SER A 205 -23.62 -9.15 0.17
N ASN A 206 -24.35 -9.99 -0.58
CA ASN A 206 -23.74 -11.24 -1.01
C ASN A 206 -22.42 -10.90 -1.70
N PRO A 207 -21.29 -11.47 -1.25
CA PRO A 207 -20.00 -11.13 -1.86
C PRO A 207 -20.09 -11.40 -3.36
N PRO A 208 -19.66 -10.44 -4.19
CA PRO A 208 -19.63 -10.67 -5.63
C PRO A 208 -18.68 -11.83 -5.91
N GLN A 209 -19.02 -12.64 -6.92
CA GLN A 209 -18.12 -13.70 -7.38
C GLN A 209 -16.93 -13.05 -8.09
N CYS A 210 -15.90 -12.68 -7.34
CA CYS A 210 -14.64 -12.18 -7.87
C CYS A 210 -13.47 -12.91 -7.21
N GLU A 211 -12.39 -13.07 -7.97
CA GLU A 211 -11.18 -13.69 -7.42
C GLU A 211 -10.53 -12.76 -6.38
N LEU A 212 -10.31 -13.27 -5.18
CA LEU A 212 -9.53 -12.57 -4.17
C LEU A 212 -8.04 -12.89 -4.35
N VAL A 213 -7.23 -11.86 -4.59
CA VAL A 213 -5.76 -11.98 -4.61
C VAL A 213 -5.26 -11.98 -3.16
N PHE A 214 -5.40 -13.13 -2.52
CA PHE A 214 -5.14 -13.32 -1.10
C PHE A 214 -4.08 -14.39 -0.83
N SER A 215 -4.07 -15.45 -1.62
CA SER A 215 -3.26 -16.65 -1.45
C SER A 215 -2.23 -16.81 -2.56
N GLU A 216 -1.23 -17.67 -2.35
CA GLU A 216 -0.14 -17.93 -3.28
C GLU A 216 -0.62 -18.25 -4.70
N ASP A 217 -1.64 -19.12 -4.83
CA ASP A 217 -2.21 -19.50 -6.13
C ASP A 217 -2.86 -18.30 -6.85
N ALA A 218 -3.50 -17.39 -6.13
CA ALA A 218 -4.07 -16.19 -6.71
C ALA A 218 -2.97 -15.22 -7.20
N TYR A 219 -1.86 -15.08 -6.46
CA TYR A 219 -0.69 -14.35 -6.94
C TYR A 219 -0.07 -14.99 -8.18
N HIS A 220 0.05 -16.33 -8.23
CA HIS A 220 0.54 -17.02 -9.42
C HIS A 220 -0.33 -16.70 -10.64
N ASN A 221 -1.66 -16.66 -10.49
CA ASN A 221 -2.57 -16.29 -11.56
C ASN A 221 -2.33 -14.87 -12.10
N GLN A 222 -1.87 -13.91 -11.27
CA GLN A 222 -1.50 -12.58 -11.75
C GLN A 222 -0.27 -12.60 -12.67
N PHE A 223 0.64 -13.56 -12.47
CA PHE A 223 1.83 -13.72 -13.34
C PHE A 223 1.52 -14.53 -14.60
N TYR A 224 0.81 -15.64 -14.48
CA TYR A 224 0.52 -16.53 -15.60
C TYR A 224 -0.49 -15.97 -16.60
N LEU A 225 -1.37 -15.09 -16.13
CA LEU A 225 -2.40 -14.44 -16.93
C LEU A 225 -2.13 -12.93 -17.01
N PRO A 226 -1.09 -12.49 -17.74
CA PRO A 226 -0.65 -11.09 -17.73
C PRO A 226 -1.69 -10.11 -18.27
N TYR A 227 -2.62 -10.60 -19.10
CA TYR A 227 -3.70 -9.80 -19.71
C TYR A 227 -5.00 -9.78 -18.87
N LYS A 228 -4.97 -10.20 -17.61
CA LYS A 228 -6.10 -9.97 -16.71
C LYS A 228 -6.40 -8.47 -16.59
N TRP A 229 -7.67 -8.14 -16.48
CA TRP A 229 -8.11 -6.75 -16.40
C TRP A 229 -7.44 -5.97 -15.27
N GLN A 230 -7.18 -6.63 -14.13
CA GLN A 230 -6.47 -6.05 -12.98
C GLN A 230 -5.06 -5.59 -13.35
N ASN A 231 -4.33 -6.35 -14.16
CA ASN A 231 -3.00 -5.99 -14.64
C ASN A 231 -3.09 -4.86 -15.69
N LEU A 232 -4.06 -4.96 -16.61
CA LEU A 232 -4.22 -3.99 -17.69
C LEU A 232 -4.60 -2.61 -17.16
N ILE A 233 -5.53 -2.52 -16.20
CA ILE A 233 -5.92 -1.23 -15.61
C ILE A 233 -4.77 -0.57 -14.84
N GLN A 234 -3.95 -1.36 -14.15
CA GLN A 234 -2.76 -0.86 -13.47
C GLN A 234 -1.69 -0.39 -14.46
N LEU A 235 -1.43 -1.15 -15.53
CA LEU A 235 -0.49 -0.75 -16.58
C LEU A 235 -0.97 0.51 -17.31
N ASP A 236 -2.25 0.63 -17.62
CA ASP A 236 -2.81 1.86 -18.18
C ASP A 236 -2.59 3.05 -17.25
N ALA A 237 -2.87 2.88 -15.96
CA ALA A 237 -2.63 3.91 -14.95
C ALA A 237 -1.16 4.34 -14.91
N PHE A 238 -0.22 3.39 -14.91
CA PHE A 238 1.21 3.69 -14.83
C PHE A 238 1.78 4.29 -16.12
N ASN A 239 1.22 3.95 -17.28
CA ASN A 239 1.69 4.48 -18.56
C ASN A 239 1.16 5.88 -18.87
N HIS A 240 -0.08 6.18 -18.47
CA HIS A 240 -0.78 7.37 -18.95
C HIS A 240 -1.10 8.40 -17.85
N ASN A 241 -0.95 8.04 -16.58
CA ASN A 241 -1.33 8.89 -15.46
C ASN A 241 -0.21 9.02 -14.42
N THR A 242 -0.36 9.97 -13.52
CA THR A 242 0.47 10.11 -12.33
C THR A 242 -0.21 9.40 -11.17
N CYS A 243 0.38 8.33 -10.66
CA CYS A 243 -0.15 7.62 -9.50
C CYS A 243 0.41 8.18 -8.20
N LEU A 244 -0.47 8.42 -7.23
CA LEU A 244 -0.12 8.70 -5.84
C LEU A 244 -0.45 7.49 -4.97
N PHE A 245 0.58 6.82 -4.48
CA PHE A 245 0.46 5.63 -3.63
C PHE A 245 0.31 6.03 -2.16
N ILE A 246 -0.80 5.59 -1.54
CA ILE A 246 -1.18 5.91 -0.16
C ILE A 246 -1.46 4.62 0.61
N GLY A 247 -0.77 4.40 1.73
CA GLY A 247 -0.98 3.22 2.56
C GLY A 247 -0.60 1.89 1.90
N VAL A 248 0.24 1.92 0.87
CA VAL A 248 0.70 0.76 0.11
C VAL A 248 2.04 0.28 0.65
N GLY A 249 2.12 -1.01 0.99
CA GLY A 249 3.39 -1.69 1.22
C GLY A 249 4.00 -2.12 -0.11
N PHE A 250 5.19 -1.62 -0.44
CA PHE A 250 5.88 -1.95 -1.70
C PHE A 250 6.54 -3.34 -1.72
N THR A 251 5.93 -4.28 -1.00
CA THR A 251 6.32 -5.70 -0.96
C THR A 251 5.51 -6.58 -1.90
N ASP A 252 4.46 -6.05 -2.52
CA ASP A 252 3.69 -6.76 -3.52
C ASP A 252 4.52 -6.97 -4.79
N PRO A 253 4.88 -8.23 -5.14
CA PRO A 253 5.74 -8.52 -6.27
C PRO A 253 5.04 -8.23 -7.61
N ASN A 254 3.71 -8.32 -7.68
CA ASN A 254 2.98 -8.02 -8.91
C ASN A 254 2.95 -6.52 -9.19
N LEU A 255 2.69 -5.70 -8.18
CA LEU A 255 2.74 -4.24 -8.31
C LEU A 255 4.13 -3.78 -8.80
N ARG A 256 5.20 -4.30 -8.19
CA ARG A 256 6.58 -3.98 -8.58
C ARG A 256 6.87 -4.40 -10.02
N ARG A 257 6.44 -5.60 -10.41
CA ARG A 257 6.56 -6.11 -11.79
C ARG A 257 5.85 -5.20 -12.79
N LEU A 258 4.63 -4.75 -12.50
CA LEU A 258 3.86 -3.89 -13.40
C LEU A 258 4.50 -2.50 -13.56
N LEU A 259 5.04 -1.93 -12.49
CA LEU A 259 5.82 -0.68 -12.55
C LEU A 259 7.10 -0.86 -13.38
N ASP A 260 7.81 -1.96 -13.21
CA ASP A 260 9.00 -2.29 -13.98
C ASP A 260 8.68 -2.45 -15.49
N ILE A 261 7.60 -3.14 -15.81
CA ILE A 261 7.10 -3.26 -17.20
C ILE A 261 6.76 -1.88 -17.77
N SER A 262 6.02 -1.07 -17.04
CA SER A 262 5.66 0.29 -17.48
C SER A 262 6.91 1.12 -17.76
N ARG A 263 7.87 1.13 -16.85
CA ARG A 263 9.08 1.95 -16.95
C ARG A 263 10.05 1.45 -18.01
N ASN A 264 10.38 0.17 -18.01
CA ASN A 264 11.49 -0.38 -18.79
C ASN A 264 11.06 -1.01 -20.12
N GLN A 265 9.83 -1.53 -20.22
CA GLN A 265 9.36 -2.19 -21.46
C GLN A 265 8.44 -1.28 -22.27
N CYS A 266 7.56 -0.51 -21.63
CA CYS A 266 6.69 0.44 -22.32
C CYS A 266 7.35 1.82 -22.49
N GLY A 267 8.52 2.07 -21.88
CA GLY A 267 9.24 3.35 -21.99
C GLY A 267 8.51 4.53 -21.37
N SER A 268 7.68 4.30 -20.37
CA SER A 268 6.94 5.37 -19.70
C SER A 268 7.87 6.29 -18.93
N ASP A 269 7.81 7.58 -19.23
CA ASP A 269 8.54 8.63 -18.49
C ASP A 269 7.69 9.23 -17.37
N ARG A 270 6.50 8.68 -17.12
CA ARG A 270 5.60 9.16 -16.07
C ARG A 270 6.26 9.03 -14.69
N GLN A 271 6.14 10.10 -13.91
CA GLN A 271 6.59 10.11 -12.54
C GLN A 271 5.42 9.78 -11.63
N HIS A 272 5.60 8.81 -10.73
CA HIS A 272 4.65 8.46 -9.69
C HIS A 272 5.20 8.84 -8.31
N TYR A 273 4.32 8.91 -7.31
CA TYR A 273 4.67 9.35 -5.97
C TYR A 273 4.17 8.36 -4.93
N ILE A 274 4.97 8.13 -3.90
CA ILE A 274 4.60 7.28 -2.77
C ILE A 274 4.83 8.00 -1.45
N ILE A 275 3.81 7.99 -0.60
CA ILE A 275 3.92 8.55 0.75
C ILE A 275 4.54 7.50 1.67
N ARG A 276 5.63 7.86 2.32
CA ARG A 276 6.38 6.97 3.19
C ARG A 276 6.76 7.68 4.49
N ARG A 277 6.60 6.95 5.62
CA ARG A 277 7.09 7.44 6.90
C ARG A 277 8.59 7.24 7.02
N VAL A 278 9.28 8.25 7.53
CA VAL A 278 10.71 8.16 7.88
C VAL A 278 10.88 7.23 9.08
N GLU A 279 11.78 6.25 8.96
CA GLU A 279 12.11 5.38 10.08
C GLU A 279 13.02 6.12 11.06
N THR A 280 12.77 5.93 12.36
CA THR A 280 13.54 6.59 13.41
C THR A 280 14.62 5.67 13.97
N ILE A 281 15.76 6.26 14.31
CA ILE A 281 16.89 5.55 14.92
C ILE A 281 16.45 4.79 16.19
N ASN A 282 15.69 5.44 17.06
CA ASN A 282 15.23 4.86 18.32
C ASN A 282 14.42 3.57 18.14
N LYS A 283 13.54 3.55 17.14
CA LYS A 283 12.73 2.35 16.85
C LYS A 283 13.59 1.20 16.34
N LEU A 284 14.53 1.48 15.46
CA LEU A 284 15.36 0.42 14.87
C LEU A 284 16.41 -0.11 15.85
N SER A 285 17.05 0.75 16.63
CA SER A 285 18.03 0.33 17.63
C SER A 285 17.41 -0.53 18.73
N SER A 286 16.17 -0.25 19.15
CA SER A 286 15.47 -1.05 20.15
C SER A 286 15.12 -2.46 19.67
N VAL A 287 14.94 -2.66 18.36
CA VAL A 287 14.60 -3.97 17.77
C VAL A 287 15.84 -4.73 17.30
N SER A 288 16.83 -4.04 16.74
CA SER A 288 18.00 -4.69 16.12
C SER A 288 19.13 -5.01 17.10
N GLY A 289 19.16 -4.35 18.26
CA GLY A 289 20.29 -4.41 19.20
C GLY A 289 21.58 -3.75 18.67
N PHE A 290 21.49 -2.94 17.61
CA PHE A 290 22.60 -2.14 17.09
C PHE A 290 22.88 -0.95 18.01
N SER A 291 24.14 -0.47 18.02
CA SER A 291 24.43 0.83 18.59
C SER A 291 23.72 1.95 17.81
N GLU A 292 23.51 3.11 18.43
CA GLU A 292 22.91 4.25 17.73
C GLU A 292 23.71 4.64 16.49
N LYS A 293 25.05 4.58 16.54
CA LYS A 293 25.91 4.86 15.41
C LYS A 293 25.71 3.88 14.27
N ASP A 294 25.71 2.57 14.56
CA ASP A 294 25.52 1.53 13.55
C ASP A 294 24.11 1.62 12.94
N THR A 295 23.10 1.90 13.77
CA THR A 295 21.72 2.09 13.31
C THR A 295 21.60 3.27 12.35
N ARG A 296 22.30 4.39 12.61
CA ARG A 296 22.32 5.55 11.74
C ARG A 296 22.91 5.22 10.37
N VAL A 297 24.06 4.57 10.35
CA VAL A 297 24.72 4.14 9.10
C VAL A 297 23.85 3.16 8.32
N PHE A 298 23.28 2.18 9.01
CA PHE A 298 22.36 1.22 8.39
C PHE A 298 21.14 1.90 7.74
N LEU A 299 20.50 2.84 8.45
CA LEU A 299 19.35 3.58 7.92
C LEU A 299 19.72 4.43 6.70
N GLN A 300 20.87 5.10 6.73
CA GLN A 300 21.36 5.87 5.59
C GLN A 300 21.56 4.99 4.36
N ALA A 301 22.24 3.87 4.52
CA ALA A 301 22.46 2.90 3.43
C ALA A 301 21.13 2.34 2.90
N LEU A 302 20.24 1.94 3.79
CA LEU A 302 18.92 1.40 3.43
C LEU A 302 18.08 2.43 2.67
N ASN A 303 18.00 3.67 3.16
CA ASN A 303 17.25 4.74 2.51
C ASN A 303 17.78 5.00 1.09
N ARG A 304 19.09 5.07 0.89
CA ARG A 304 19.68 5.25 -0.43
C ARG A 304 19.32 4.12 -1.38
N ILE A 305 19.50 2.86 -0.95
CA ILE A 305 19.16 1.69 -1.78
C ILE A 305 17.68 1.74 -2.20
N GLN A 306 16.80 2.09 -1.25
CA GLN A 306 15.37 2.19 -1.52
C GLN A 306 15.02 3.36 -2.45
N GLU A 307 15.70 4.50 -2.34
CA GLU A 307 15.51 5.63 -3.26
C GLU A 307 15.96 5.29 -4.68
N GLU A 308 17.09 4.61 -4.82
CA GLU A 308 17.57 4.18 -6.14
C GLU A 308 16.66 3.12 -6.78
N ASP A 309 16.15 2.19 -5.98
CA ASP A 309 15.18 1.22 -6.43
C ASP A 309 13.85 1.89 -6.85
N ALA A 310 13.36 2.83 -6.05
CA ALA A 310 12.19 3.63 -6.37
C ALA A 310 12.36 4.40 -7.69
N LYS A 311 13.49 5.05 -7.92
CA LYS A 311 13.79 5.76 -9.17
C LYS A 311 13.73 4.83 -10.39
N LYS A 312 14.26 3.62 -10.27
CA LYS A 312 14.19 2.61 -11.35
C LYS A 312 12.74 2.24 -11.70
N LEU A 313 11.85 2.25 -10.71
CA LEU A 313 10.41 2.00 -10.89
C LEU A 313 9.61 3.26 -11.27
N GLY A 314 10.26 4.40 -11.49
CA GLY A 314 9.58 5.66 -11.80
C GLY A 314 8.90 6.33 -10.61
N LEU A 315 9.39 6.06 -9.38
CA LEU A 315 8.79 6.54 -8.14
C LEU A 315 9.64 7.63 -7.47
N LYS A 316 8.96 8.60 -6.84
CA LYS A 316 9.55 9.55 -5.88
C LYS A 316 8.85 9.42 -4.52
N TYR A 317 9.62 9.53 -3.45
CA TYR A 317 9.08 9.54 -2.09
C TYR A 317 8.55 10.91 -1.71
N ILE A 318 7.38 10.93 -1.05
CA ILE A 318 6.91 12.00 -0.19
C ILE A 318 7.12 11.50 1.24
N LEU A 319 8.10 12.07 1.92
CA LEU A 319 8.47 11.62 3.25
C LEU A 319 7.65 12.33 4.32
N VAL A 320 7.12 11.58 5.28
CA VAL A 320 6.38 12.10 6.43
C VAL A 320 6.97 11.57 7.73
N ASN A 321 6.91 12.37 8.80
CA ASN A 321 7.32 11.90 10.12
C ASN A 321 6.23 11.04 10.76
N SER A 322 4.96 11.37 10.48
CA SER A 322 3.78 10.63 10.93
C SER A 322 2.77 10.48 9.81
N TYR A 323 2.07 9.37 9.78
CA TYR A 323 0.95 9.16 8.85
C TYR A 323 -0.20 10.16 9.06
N SER A 324 -0.29 10.79 10.24
CA SER A 324 -1.23 11.88 10.51
C SER A 324 -1.00 13.15 9.70
N GLU A 325 0.14 13.28 9.03
CA GLU A 325 0.45 14.41 8.12
C GLU A 325 -0.19 14.22 6.73
N ILE A 326 -0.53 13.00 6.34
CA ILE A 326 -1.03 12.69 4.99
C ILE A 326 -2.29 13.47 4.63
N PRO A 327 -3.32 13.59 5.50
CA PRO A 327 -4.52 14.36 5.18
C PRO A 327 -4.22 15.82 4.80
N GLN A 328 -3.27 16.45 5.47
CA GLN A 328 -2.86 17.83 5.17
C GLN A 328 -2.17 17.93 3.81
N ILE A 329 -1.32 16.95 3.46
CA ILE A 329 -0.66 16.89 2.15
C ILE A 329 -1.72 16.77 1.04
N LEU A 330 -2.71 15.88 1.20
CA LEU A 330 -3.79 15.69 0.24
C LEU A 330 -4.62 16.97 0.04
N ARG A 331 -4.96 17.65 1.15
CA ARG A 331 -5.68 18.95 1.08
C ARG A 331 -4.87 20.02 0.37
N ARG A 332 -3.54 20.06 0.57
CA ARG A 332 -2.64 20.98 -0.16
C ARG A 332 -2.63 20.70 -1.67
N ILE A 333 -2.72 19.45 -2.10
CA ILE A 333 -2.77 19.10 -3.53
C ILE A 333 -4.07 19.60 -4.17
N GLY A 334 -5.17 19.56 -3.45
CA GLY A 334 -6.49 20.01 -3.91
C GLY A 334 -6.78 21.50 -3.75
N GLN A 335 -5.86 22.27 -3.17
CA GLN A 335 -5.97 23.73 -3.03
C GLN A 335 -5.26 24.45 -4.18
N ASP A 336 -5.91 25.45 -4.74
CA ASP A 336 -5.34 26.35 -5.78
C ASP A 336 -4.11 27.13 -5.30
#